data_4723aea0d056eea41dfb79c2664c67e4
#
_entry.id   4723aea0d056eea41dfb79c2664c67e4
#
_cell.length_a   1.000
_cell.length_b   1.000
_cell.length_c   1.000
_cell.angle_alpha   90.00
_cell.angle_beta   90.00
_cell.angle_gamma   90.00
#
_symmetry.space_group_name_H-M   'P 1'
#
loop_
_entity.id
_entity.type
_entity.pdbx_description
1 polymer ?
#
loop_
_entity_poly.entity_id
_entity_poly.type
_entity_poly.pdbx_seq_one_letter_code
_entity_poly.pdbx_strand_id
1 'polypeptide(L)'
;MYKVIIIEDDPMVASINKQYVELTSSFHVEATFKNGILALQYLQNCTVDLIILDYYTPQMNGDEFIDQLHAAGMTPAIIMVTSANDAETVRRLISRGVTDYLVKPFEYDRFKAALERFAKRQEELKTSTSASDLGQAEIDRLFSVPDVSSQSAPLTKGLNERTLGLIRLFLSEHPEEIWSSEQ
;
A
#
# COMPACT_ATOMS: atom_id res chain seq x y z
N MET A 1 16.68 -10.37 -4.80
CA MET A 1 16.50 -8.93 -5.04
C MET A 1 15.23 -8.77 -5.84
N TYR A 2 14.31 -7.91 -5.42
CA TYR A 2 13.03 -7.70 -6.08
C TYR A 2 13.20 -6.76 -7.26
N LYS A 3 12.66 -7.15 -8.40
CA LYS A 3 12.68 -6.38 -9.65
C LYS A 3 11.53 -5.39 -9.68
N VAL A 4 11.84 -4.11 -9.80
CA VAL A 4 10.86 -3.03 -9.77
C VAL A 4 10.86 -2.29 -11.10
N ILE A 5 9.68 -1.96 -11.62
CA ILE A 5 9.53 -0.92 -12.64
C ILE A 5 8.75 0.26 -12.09
N ILE A 6 9.03 1.44 -12.65
CA ILE A 6 8.37 2.69 -12.29
C ILE A 6 7.64 3.22 -13.52
N ILE A 7 6.38 3.61 -13.35
CA ILE A 7 5.56 4.24 -14.39
C ILE A 7 5.16 5.62 -13.87
N GLU A 8 5.80 6.65 -14.40
CA GLU A 8 5.69 8.04 -13.98
C GLU A 8 6.12 8.93 -15.14
N ASP A 9 5.30 9.90 -15.54
CA ASP A 9 5.56 10.76 -16.68
C ASP A 9 6.45 11.97 -16.33
N ASP A 10 6.46 12.42 -15.08
CA ASP A 10 7.37 13.45 -14.59
C ASP A 10 8.76 12.84 -14.32
N PRO A 11 9.80 13.23 -15.08
CA PRO A 11 11.13 12.65 -14.94
C PRO A 11 11.78 12.97 -13.58
N MET A 12 11.41 14.07 -12.93
CA MET A 12 11.93 14.43 -11.61
C MET A 12 11.32 13.50 -10.55
N VAL A 13 10.02 13.30 -10.58
CA VAL A 13 9.31 12.39 -9.65
C VAL A 13 9.77 10.95 -9.88
N ALA A 14 9.90 10.52 -11.14
CA ALA A 14 10.45 9.21 -11.49
C ALA A 14 11.86 8.99 -10.92
N SER A 15 12.72 10.02 -10.99
CA SER A 15 14.08 9.97 -10.42
C SER A 15 14.06 9.86 -8.90
N ILE A 16 13.19 10.58 -8.22
CA ILE A 16 13.02 10.50 -6.75
C ILE A 16 12.53 9.10 -6.36
N ASN A 17 11.49 8.61 -7.03
CA ASN A 17 10.97 7.26 -6.77
C ASN A 17 12.04 6.20 -6.98
N LYS A 18 12.85 6.32 -8.05
CA LYS A 18 13.99 5.43 -8.29
C LYS A 18 15.01 5.48 -7.15
N GLN A 19 15.40 6.66 -6.69
CA GLN A 19 16.31 6.80 -5.55
C GLN A 19 15.73 6.14 -4.29
N TYR A 20 14.45 6.30 -4.00
CA TYR A 20 13.79 5.70 -2.85
C TYR A 20 13.80 4.17 -2.92
N VAL A 21 13.56 3.59 -4.10
CA VAL A 21 13.67 2.14 -4.30
C VAL A 21 15.10 1.67 -4.06
N GLU A 22 16.10 2.32 -4.69
CA GLU A 22 17.51 1.90 -4.61
C GLU A 22 18.13 2.09 -3.21
N LEU A 23 17.61 3.04 -2.42
CA LEU A 23 17.99 3.20 -1.01
C LEU A 23 17.43 2.09 -0.10
N THR A 24 16.42 1.37 -0.56
CA THR A 24 15.81 0.29 0.21
C THR A 24 16.46 -1.04 -0.18
N SER A 25 17.16 -1.67 0.77
CA SER A 25 17.83 -2.96 0.51
C SER A 25 16.84 -4.01 -0.03
N SER A 26 17.33 -4.90 -0.88
CA SER A 26 16.57 -5.98 -1.54
C SER A 26 15.73 -5.56 -2.75
N PHE A 27 15.72 -4.29 -3.16
CA PHE A 27 15.01 -3.82 -4.35
C PHE A 27 15.98 -3.28 -5.40
N HIS A 28 15.58 -3.37 -6.68
CA HIS A 28 16.32 -2.81 -7.80
C HIS A 28 15.36 -2.36 -8.90
N VAL A 29 15.60 -1.17 -9.47
CA VAL A 29 14.79 -0.63 -10.56
C VAL A 29 15.32 -1.14 -11.91
N GLU A 30 14.58 -2.05 -12.54
CA GLU A 30 14.89 -2.59 -13.86
C GLU A 30 14.68 -1.54 -14.97
N ALA A 31 13.57 -0.79 -14.91
CA ALA A 31 13.23 0.19 -15.92
C ALA A 31 12.28 1.27 -15.37
N THR A 32 12.25 2.41 -16.07
CA THR A 32 11.29 3.50 -15.82
C THR A 32 10.58 3.85 -17.13
N PHE A 33 9.26 4.00 -17.06
CA PHE A 33 8.40 4.28 -18.21
C PHE A 33 7.58 5.54 -17.95
N LYS A 34 7.38 6.33 -18.98
CA LYS A 34 6.57 7.56 -18.91
C LYS A 34 5.06 7.35 -19.10
N ASN A 35 4.64 6.13 -19.43
CA ASN A 35 3.24 5.75 -19.55
C ASN A 35 3.05 4.23 -19.47
N GLY A 36 1.81 3.80 -19.22
CA GLY A 36 1.45 2.40 -19.08
C GLY A 36 1.63 1.56 -20.35
N ILE A 37 1.47 2.16 -21.55
CA ILE A 37 1.61 1.45 -22.83
C ILE A 37 3.02 0.89 -22.98
N LEU A 38 4.04 1.71 -22.75
CA LEU A 38 5.43 1.29 -22.82
C LEU A 38 5.79 0.22 -21.78
N ALA A 39 5.22 0.37 -20.57
CA ALA A 39 5.40 -0.63 -19.53
C ALA A 39 4.78 -1.98 -19.90
N LEU A 40 3.56 -1.99 -20.45
CA LEU A 40 2.91 -3.23 -20.92
C LEU A 40 3.71 -3.92 -22.03
N GLN A 41 4.27 -3.16 -22.98
CA GLN A 41 5.15 -3.72 -24.01
C GLN A 41 6.40 -4.39 -23.41
N TYR A 42 7.00 -3.77 -22.40
CA TYR A 42 8.14 -4.34 -21.68
C TYR A 42 7.76 -5.64 -20.95
N LEU A 43 6.61 -5.62 -20.27
CA LEU A 43 6.12 -6.75 -19.47
C LEU A 43 5.73 -7.98 -20.30
N GLN A 44 5.52 -7.84 -21.62
CA GLN A 44 5.32 -8.99 -22.52
C GLN A 44 6.55 -9.91 -22.57
N ASN A 45 7.75 -9.39 -22.33
CA ASN A 45 8.99 -10.15 -22.45
C ASN A 45 9.78 -10.22 -21.13
N CYS A 46 9.36 -9.52 -20.10
CA CYS A 46 10.08 -9.39 -18.82
C CYS A 46 9.12 -9.55 -17.65
N THR A 47 9.53 -10.31 -16.65
CA THR A 47 8.79 -10.42 -15.39
C THR A 47 9.35 -9.48 -14.34
N VAL A 48 8.47 -8.86 -13.57
CA VAL A 48 8.82 -7.99 -12.44
C VAL A 48 8.04 -8.40 -11.20
N ASP A 49 8.57 -8.08 -10.03
CA ASP A 49 7.93 -8.40 -8.76
C ASP A 49 6.98 -7.29 -8.32
N LEU A 50 7.33 -6.03 -8.65
CA LEU A 50 6.64 -4.86 -8.16
C LEU A 50 6.59 -3.75 -9.23
N ILE A 51 5.45 -3.08 -9.32
CA ILE A 51 5.25 -1.89 -10.13
C ILE A 51 4.95 -0.70 -9.20
N ILE A 52 5.72 0.38 -9.34
CA ILE A 52 5.39 1.69 -8.77
C ILE A 52 4.67 2.46 -9.87
N LEU A 53 3.41 2.79 -9.65
CA LEU A 53 2.52 3.33 -10.68
C LEU A 53 1.93 4.67 -10.27
N ASP A 54 2.16 5.73 -11.06
CA ASP A 54 1.30 6.90 -10.98
C ASP A 54 -0.05 6.62 -11.65
N TYR A 55 -1.11 7.07 -11.01
CA TYR A 55 -2.47 6.94 -11.54
C TYR A 55 -2.70 7.81 -12.79
N TYR A 56 -2.12 9.01 -12.80
CA TYR A 56 -2.30 9.98 -13.88
C TYR A 56 -1.14 9.96 -14.86
N THR A 57 -1.05 8.92 -15.69
CA THR A 57 -0.05 8.87 -16.77
C THR A 57 -0.69 9.16 -18.13
N PRO A 58 0.05 9.77 -19.07
CA PRO A 58 -0.45 10.06 -20.40
C PRO A 58 -0.86 8.80 -21.16
N GLN A 59 -1.90 8.90 -21.98
CA GLN A 59 -2.41 7.87 -22.90
C GLN A 59 -3.07 6.65 -22.20
N MET A 60 -2.82 6.41 -20.93
CA MET A 60 -3.38 5.29 -20.17
C MET A 60 -3.33 5.63 -18.69
N ASN A 61 -4.46 5.71 -18.02
CA ASN A 61 -4.52 5.92 -16.58
C ASN A 61 -4.27 4.62 -15.79
N GLY A 62 -4.16 4.74 -14.46
CA GLY A 62 -3.87 3.59 -13.60
C GLY A 62 -4.92 2.49 -13.66
N ASP A 63 -6.21 2.83 -13.78
CA ASP A 63 -7.30 1.84 -13.92
C ASP A 63 -7.17 1.04 -15.22
N GLU A 64 -6.98 1.74 -16.34
CA GLU A 64 -6.82 1.12 -17.66
C GLU A 64 -5.58 0.23 -17.72
N PHE A 65 -4.49 0.67 -17.08
CA PHE A 65 -3.26 -0.11 -16.98
C PHE A 65 -3.49 -1.43 -16.21
N ILE A 66 -4.14 -1.37 -15.05
CA ILE A 66 -4.44 -2.55 -14.24
C ILE A 66 -5.35 -3.51 -15.01
N ASP A 67 -6.37 -3.01 -15.70
CA ASP A 67 -7.27 -3.83 -16.51
C ASP A 67 -6.54 -4.57 -17.62
N GLN A 68 -5.64 -3.89 -18.35
CA GLN A 68 -4.85 -4.51 -19.42
C GLN A 68 -3.82 -5.52 -18.87
N LEU A 69 -3.22 -5.22 -17.72
CA LEU A 69 -2.30 -6.12 -17.02
C LEU A 69 -3.01 -7.44 -16.65
N HIS A 70 -4.19 -7.34 -16.05
CA HIS A 70 -4.99 -8.52 -15.67
C HIS A 70 -5.50 -9.28 -16.91
N ALA A 71 -5.94 -8.58 -17.96
CA ALA A 71 -6.37 -9.19 -19.21
C ALA A 71 -5.23 -9.98 -19.88
N ALA A 72 -3.98 -9.57 -19.69
CA ALA A 72 -2.80 -10.28 -20.15
C ALA A 72 -2.36 -11.42 -19.20
N GLY A 73 -3.10 -11.70 -18.12
CA GLY A 73 -2.78 -12.75 -17.14
C GLY A 73 -1.57 -12.43 -16.25
N MET A 74 -1.17 -11.16 -16.19
CA MET A 74 -0.03 -10.71 -15.38
C MET A 74 -0.51 -10.18 -14.02
N THR A 75 0.14 -10.57 -12.94
CA THR A 75 -0.25 -10.23 -11.58
C THR A 75 0.93 -9.78 -10.70
N PRO A 76 1.81 -8.86 -11.15
CA PRO A 76 2.81 -8.27 -10.28
C PRO A 76 2.12 -7.45 -9.17
N ALA A 77 2.80 -7.27 -8.05
CA ALA A 77 2.31 -6.35 -7.03
C ALA A 77 2.35 -4.91 -7.55
N ILE A 78 1.40 -4.07 -7.11
CA ILE A 78 1.31 -2.67 -7.51
C ILE A 78 1.28 -1.79 -6.25
N ILE A 79 2.20 -0.85 -6.16
CA ILE A 79 2.12 0.28 -5.24
C ILE A 79 1.73 1.50 -6.05
N MET A 80 0.56 2.08 -5.73
CA MET A 80 0.09 3.30 -6.36
C MET A 80 0.74 4.52 -5.71
N VAL A 81 1.27 5.43 -6.53
CA VAL A 81 1.91 6.67 -6.09
C VAL A 81 1.28 7.82 -6.86
N THR A 82 0.34 8.54 -6.26
CA THR A 82 -0.49 9.49 -7.02
C THR A 82 -1.00 10.67 -6.19
N SER A 83 -1.41 11.74 -6.86
CA SER A 83 -2.13 12.86 -6.24
C SER A 83 -3.63 12.61 -6.05
N ALA A 84 -4.20 11.54 -6.64
CA ALA A 84 -5.60 11.17 -6.39
C ALA A 84 -5.77 10.77 -4.92
N ASN A 85 -6.66 11.45 -4.21
CA ASN A 85 -6.94 11.23 -2.79
C ASN A 85 -8.44 11.12 -2.47
N ASP A 86 -9.28 11.05 -3.51
CA ASP A 86 -10.70 10.85 -3.31
C ASP A 86 -11.01 9.41 -2.89
N ALA A 87 -11.96 9.27 -1.96
CA ALA A 87 -12.26 7.98 -1.34
C ALA A 87 -12.81 6.94 -2.34
N GLU A 88 -13.44 7.37 -3.42
CA GLU A 88 -14.00 6.48 -4.44
C GLU A 88 -12.87 5.82 -5.25
N THR A 89 -11.94 6.63 -5.77
CA THR A 89 -10.76 6.14 -6.49
C THR A 89 -9.92 5.21 -5.63
N VAL A 90 -9.65 5.59 -4.37
CA VAL A 90 -8.88 4.75 -3.44
C VAL A 90 -9.57 3.40 -3.21
N ARG A 91 -10.87 3.37 -2.92
CA ARG A 91 -11.63 2.12 -2.73
C ARG A 91 -11.61 1.24 -3.97
N ARG A 92 -11.81 1.84 -5.15
CA ARG A 92 -11.78 1.13 -6.43
C ARG A 92 -10.42 0.47 -6.68
N LEU A 93 -9.33 1.18 -6.46
CA LEU A 93 -7.97 0.65 -6.65
C LEU A 93 -7.63 -0.46 -5.65
N ILE A 94 -8.03 -0.31 -4.39
CA ILE A 94 -7.88 -1.37 -3.38
C ILE A 94 -8.65 -2.63 -3.80
N SER A 95 -9.88 -2.50 -4.31
CA SER A 95 -10.68 -3.65 -4.77
C SER A 95 -10.08 -4.36 -6.00
N ARG A 96 -9.18 -3.69 -6.75
CA ARG A 96 -8.44 -4.24 -7.88
C ARG A 96 -7.12 -4.91 -7.50
N GLY A 97 -6.82 -5.03 -6.20
CA GLY A 97 -5.64 -5.73 -5.72
C GLY A 97 -4.37 -4.90 -5.65
N VAL A 98 -4.48 -3.56 -5.64
CA VAL A 98 -3.35 -2.67 -5.36
C VAL A 98 -2.80 -2.99 -3.97
N THR A 99 -1.50 -3.24 -3.89
CA THR A 99 -0.83 -3.68 -2.66
C THR A 99 -0.71 -2.57 -1.63
N ASP A 100 -0.45 -1.35 -2.07
CA ASP A 100 -0.33 -0.17 -1.22
C ASP A 100 -0.65 1.11 -2.01
N TYR A 101 -0.94 2.20 -1.29
CA TYR A 101 -1.34 3.47 -1.86
C TYR A 101 -0.62 4.62 -1.15
N LEU A 102 0.10 5.45 -1.93
CA LEU A 102 0.82 6.62 -1.43
C LEU A 102 0.26 7.88 -2.10
N VAL A 103 -0.25 8.79 -1.28
CA VAL A 103 -0.73 10.10 -1.75
C VAL A 103 0.43 11.08 -1.78
N LYS A 104 0.67 11.70 -2.93
CA LYS A 104 1.66 12.78 -3.11
C LYS A 104 1.17 14.06 -2.40
N PRO A 105 2.03 14.80 -1.67
CA PRO A 105 3.44 14.52 -1.37
C PRO A 105 3.61 13.49 -0.24
N PHE A 106 4.64 12.65 -0.32
CA PHE A 106 5.00 11.67 0.71
C PHE A 106 6.50 11.73 0.99
N GLU A 107 6.89 11.30 2.19
CA GLU A 107 8.28 11.22 2.63
C GLU A 107 8.87 9.82 2.37
N TYR A 108 10.20 9.73 2.35
CA TYR A 108 10.92 8.48 2.15
C TYR A 108 10.48 7.37 3.12
N ASP A 109 10.29 7.69 4.39
CA ASP A 109 9.91 6.69 5.40
C ASP A 109 8.56 6.02 5.08
N ARG A 110 7.59 6.78 4.54
CA ARG A 110 6.30 6.20 4.12
C ARG A 110 6.46 5.31 2.88
N PHE A 111 7.31 5.71 1.93
CA PHE A 111 7.61 4.92 0.74
C PHE A 111 8.34 3.63 1.11
N LYS A 112 9.40 3.74 1.93
CA LYS A 112 10.15 2.62 2.47
C LYS A 112 9.23 1.62 3.20
N ALA A 113 8.34 2.09 4.06
CA ALA A 113 7.38 1.24 4.75
C ALA A 113 6.46 0.46 3.80
N ALA A 114 6.10 1.01 2.63
CA ALA A 114 5.34 0.29 1.61
C ALA A 114 6.16 -0.84 0.98
N LEU A 115 7.41 -0.58 0.64
CA LEU A 115 8.34 -1.59 0.10
C LEU A 115 8.60 -2.72 1.11
N GLU A 116 8.83 -2.39 2.38
CA GLU A 116 9.06 -3.36 3.44
C GLU A 116 7.84 -4.25 3.69
N ARG A 117 6.62 -3.68 3.67
CA ARG A 117 5.38 -4.47 3.74
C ARG A 117 5.24 -5.45 2.58
N PHE A 118 5.54 -4.99 1.36
CA PHE A 118 5.57 -5.87 0.19
C PHE A 118 6.58 -7.00 0.38
N ALA A 119 7.83 -6.70 0.75
CA ALA A 119 8.89 -7.71 0.94
C ALA A 119 8.48 -8.75 2.00
N LYS A 120 7.98 -8.30 3.15
CA LYS A 120 7.49 -9.17 4.23
C LYS A 120 6.40 -10.13 3.73
N ARG A 121 5.40 -9.60 3.01
CA ARG A 121 4.33 -10.42 2.45
C ARG A 121 4.85 -11.47 1.45
N GLN A 122 5.84 -11.11 0.63
CA GLN A 122 6.48 -12.04 -0.30
C GLN A 122 7.26 -13.16 0.41
N GLU A 123 7.92 -12.86 1.52
CA GLU A 123 8.62 -13.84 2.34
C GLU A 123 7.66 -14.80 3.02
N GLU A 124 6.57 -14.30 3.58
CA GLU A 124 5.49 -15.10 4.18
C GLU A 124 4.89 -16.07 3.16
N LEU A 125 4.59 -15.61 1.94
CA LEU A 125 4.10 -16.45 0.86
C LEU A 125 5.10 -17.54 0.46
N LYS A 126 6.39 -17.23 0.34
CA LYS A 126 7.44 -18.22 0.00
C LYS A 126 7.60 -19.28 1.08
N THR A 127 7.54 -18.88 2.34
CA THR A 127 7.67 -19.78 3.49
C THR A 127 6.49 -20.75 3.55
N SER A 128 5.29 -20.26 3.31
CA SER A 128 4.07 -21.08 3.28
C SER A 128 4.01 -22.06 2.11
N THR A 129 4.58 -21.70 0.95
CA THR A 129 4.59 -22.57 -0.26
C THR A 129 5.58 -23.72 -0.15
N SER A 130 6.49 -23.70 0.83
CA SER A 130 7.48 -24.76 1.05
C SER A 130 6.91 -25.97 1.81
N ALA A 131 5.71 -25.84 2.39
CA ALA A 131 4.98 -26.95 3.02
C ALA A 131 4.03 -27.58 1.98
N SER A 132 4.11 -28.88 1.78
CA SER A 132 3.29 -29.63 0.81
C SER A 132 1.77 -29.58 1.10
N ASP A 133 1.37 -29.19 2.32
CA ASP A 133 -0.01 -28.99 2.74
C ASP A 133 -0.09 -27.78 3.68
N LEU A 134 -0.78 -26.73 3.24
CA LEU A 134 -1.08 -25.57 4.07
C LEU A 134 -2.19 -25.93 5.06
N GLY A 135 -1.91 -25.92 6.36
CA GLY A 135 -2.93 -26.02 7.39
C GLY A 135 -3.79 -24.74 7.45
N GLN A 136 -5.04 -24.85 7.95
CA GLN A 136 -5.97 -23.71 8.06
C GLN A 136 -5.34 -22.51 8.76
N ALA A 137 -4.55 -22.73 9.83
CA ALA A 137 -3.88 -21.67 10.58
C ALA A 137 -2.83 -20.89 9.75
N GLU A 138 -2.20 -21.53 8.77
CA GLU A 138 -1.25 -20.88 7.84
C GLU A 138 -2.01 -20.10 6.77
N ILE A 139 -3.10 -20.64 6.26
CA ILE A 139 -4.01 -19.95 5.36
C ILE A 139 -4.55 -18.69 6.04
N ASP A 140 -5.03 -18.77 7.27
CA ASP A 140 -5.55 -17.64 8.03
C ASP A 140 -4.50 -16.55 8.24
N ARG A 141 -3.21 -16.91 8.45
CA ARG A 141 -2.12 -15.94 8.52
C ARG A 141 -1.86 -15.21 7.20
N LEU A 142 -1.96 -15.90 6.06
CA LEU A 142 -1.78 -15.30 4.73
C LEU A 142 -2.88 -14.27 4.39
N PHE A 143 -4.09 -14.49 4.92
CA PHE A 143 -5.23 -13.57 4.76
C PHE A 143 -5.32 -12.54 5.88
N SER A 144 -4.58 -12.67 6.97
CA SER A 144 -4.52 -11.67 8.02
C SER A 144 -3.80 -10.43 7.50
N VAL A 145 -4.52 -9.33 7.34
CA VAL A 145 -3.93 -8.01 7.15
C VAL A 145 -3.11 -7.71 8.42
N PRO A 146 -1.81 -7.39 8.34
CA PRO A 146 -1.08 -6.95 9.53
C PRO A 146 -1.78 -5.69 10.06
N ASP A 147 -2.45 -5.84 11.18
CA ASP A 147 -3.10 -4.74 11.87
C ASP A 147 -2.00 -3.75 12.31
N VAL A 148 -1.95 -2.56 11.72
CA VAL A 148 -1.02 -1.48 12.08
C VAL A 148 -1.38 -0.88 13.46
N SER A 149 -2.22 -1.57 14.23
CA SER A 149 -2.73 -1.13 15.51
C SER A 149 -2.58 -2.18 16.63
N SER A 150 -1.40 -2.78 16.79
CA SER A 150 -1.15 -3.57 18.01
C SER A 150 -0.38 -2.79 19.07
N GLN A 151 -0.96 -1.66 19.52
CA GLN A 151 -0.76 -1.10 20.86
C GLN A 151 -1.92 -0.17 21.24
N SER A 152 -3.16 -0.66 21.19
CA SER A 152 -4.24 -0.09 22.04
C SER A 152 -5.43 -1.05 22.03
N ALA A 153 -6.02 -1.27 23.20
CA ALA A 153 -7.27 -2.01 23.38
C ALA A 153 -8.37 -1.48 22.43
N PRO A 154 -9.35 -2.31 22.02
CA PRO A 154 -10.36 -1.89 21.06
C PRO A 154 -11.17 -0.73 21.63
N LEU A 155 -10.88 0.47 21.15
CA LEU A 155 -11.68 1.65 21.42
C LEU A 155 -12.94 1.60 20.55
N THR A 156 -14.09 1.75 21.18
CA THR A 156 -15.40 1.85 20.53
C THR A 156 -15.37 2.96 19.47
N LYS A 157 -16.04 2.73 18.36
CA LYS A 157 -16.15 3.62 17.20
C LYS A 157 -16.41 5.07 17.63
N GLY A 158 -15.46 5.97 17.39
CA GLY A 158 -15.60 7.42 17.63
C GLY A 158 -14.71 8.02 18.74
N LEU A 159 -14.04 7.23 19.55
CA LEU A 159 -13.15 7.70 20.61
C LEU A 159 -11.68 7.42 20.24
N ASN A 160 -10.87 8.48 20.13
CA ASN A 160 -9.42 8.35 20.05
C ASN A 160 -8.78 8.62 21.43
N GLU A 161 -7.52 8.23 21.64
CA GLU A 161 -6.83 8.38 22.93
C GLU A 161 -6.78 9.83 23.43
N ARG A 162 -6.72 10.79 22.53
CA ARG A 162 -6.70 12.22 22.86
C ARG A 162 -8.04 12.68 23.41
N THR A 163 -9.14 12.21 22.78
CA THR A 163 -10.52 12.48 23.26
C THR A 163 -10.77 11.82 24.61
N LEU A 164 -10.30 10.58 24.81
CA LEU A 164 -10.38 9.88 26.09
C LEU A 164 -9.57 10.57 27.19
N GLY A 165 -8.39 11.09 26.87
CA GLY A 165 -7.57 11.88 27.78
C GLY A 165 -8.26 13.16 28.24
N LEU A 166 -8.90 13.89 27.31
CA LEU A 166 -9.67 15.11 27.63
C LEU A 166 -10.89 14.80 28.48
N ILE A 167 -11.63 13.73 28.19
CA ILE A 167 -12.79 13.30 28.99
C ILE A 167 -12.35 12.90 30.40
N ARG A 168 -11.26 12.16 30.56
CA ARG A 168 -10.72 11.77 31.87
C ARG A 168 -10.29 12.98 32.68
N LEU A 169 -9.62 13.95 32.06
CA LEU A 169 -9.21 15.19 32.73
C LEU A 169 -10.43 15.98 33.19
N PHE A 170 -11.42 16.16 32.32
CA PHE A 170 -12.67 16.86 32.62
C PHE A 170 -13.45 16.21 33.78
N LEU A 171 -13.58 14.87 33.76
CA LEU A 171 -14.25 14.12 34.83
C LEU A 171 -13.48 14.17 36.18
N SER A 172 -12.13 14.25 36.11
CA SER A 172 -11.30 14.39 37.33
C SER A 172 -11.41 15.78 37.97
N GLU A 173 -11.74 16.81 37.19
CA GLU A 173 -11.92 18.19 37.66
C GLU A 173 -13.36 18.44 38.21
N HIS A 174 -14.33 17.55 37.87
CA HIS A 174 -15.72 17.68 38.27
C HIS A 174 -16.27 16.39 38.94
N PRO A 175 -15.69 15.94 40.05
CA PRO A 175 -16.01 14.64 40.67
C PRO A 175 -17.41 14.55 41.31
N GLU A 176 -18.08 15.69 41.51
CA GLU A 176 -19.38 15.75 42.17
C GLU A 176 -20.56 15.74 41.18
N GLU A 177 -20.31 15.77 39.84
CA GLU A 177 -21.37 15.83 38.85
C GLU A 177 -21.65 14.45 38.24
N ILE A 178 -22.96 14.09 38.20
CA ILE A 178 -23.41 12.83 37.55
C ILE A 178 -23.75 13.13 36.10
N TRP A 179 -22.95 12.57 35.18
CA TRP A 179 -23.11 12.74 33.74
C TRP A 179 -23.85 11.53 33.13
N SER A 180 -24.93 11.77 32.38
CA SER A 180 -25.64 10.76 31.62
C SER A 180 -25.44 10.97 30.12
N SER A 181 -25.64 9.90 29.33
CA SER A 181 -25.49 9.93 27.87
C SER A 181 -26.58 10.69 27.11
N GLU A 182 -27.52 11.29 27.82
CA GLU A 182 -28.69 12.06 27.28
C GLU A 182 -28.54 13.58 27.37
N GLN A 183 -27.38 14.11 27.78
CA GLN A 183 -27.11 15.56 27.81
C GLN A 183 -26.04 15.96 26.79
#